data_40f0ff4c43dbd555e0cad8e221b2687a
#
_entry.id   40f0ff4c43dbd555e0cad8e221b2687a
#
_cell.length_a   1.000
_cell.length_b   1.000
_cell.length_c   1.000
_cell.angle_alpha   90.00
_cell.angle_beta   90.00
_cell.angle_gamma   90.00
#
_symmetry.space_group_name_H-M   'P 1'
#
loop_
_entity.id
_entity.type
_entity.pdbx_description
1 polymer ?
#
loop_
_entity_poly.entity_id
_entity_poly.type
_entity_poly.pdbx_seq_one_letter_code
_entity_poly.pdbx_strand_id
1 'polypeptide(L)'
;MSKHEQDKAADERREFFRIDDSIRVNYRVIDASSVPVDIDERVSNDRFSVMTRLQGISQHLSAAFHRIEQRDPDVADYLKALDEKINLLGQSFLAEEKELLGQPSQSVNLSAGGLAMDVAEQLATGDRVEIKLLLLPSYTGVLAYGEVVAVDDNPQPDDGYPYHVRINFTLIRNIDQDALIRHILRRQGEMLRQRREERE
;
A
#
# COMPACT_ATOMS: atom_id res chain seq x y z
N MET A 1 19.54 4.19 -29.56
CA MET A 1 19.27 4.55 -28.14
C MET A 1 19.50 3.30 -27.31
N SER A 2 20.37 3.37 -26.34
CA SER A 2 20.69 2.26 -25.44
C SER A 2 19.51 2.03 -24.47
N LYS A 3 19.27 0.77 -24.07
CA LYS A 3 18.25 0.38 -23.09
C LYS A 3 18.35 1.23 -21.80
N HIS A 4 19.56 1.66 -21.45
CA HIS A 4 19.87 2.53 -20.31
C HIS A 4 19.37 3.99 -20.48
N GLU A 5 19.29 4.50 -21.71
CA GLU A 5 18.75 5.84 -21.99
C GLU A 5 17.22 5.85 -22.02
N GLN A 6 16.61 4.72 -22.42
CA GLN A 6 15.15 4.55 -22.35
C GLN A 6 14.65 4.41 -20.93
N ASP A 7 15.37 3.70 -20.06
CA ASP A 7 15.05 3.56 -18.64
C ASP A 7 15.19 4.91 -17.89
N LYS A 8 16.23 5.71 -18.18
CA LYS A 8 16.39 7.05 -17.61
C LYS A 8 15.29 8.01 -18.05
N ALA A 9 14.93 8.02 -19.32
CA ALA A 9 13.85 8.88 -19.83
C ALA A 9 12.47 8.46 -19.34
N ALA A 10 12.28 7.18 -19.00
CA ALA A 10 11.07 6.67 -18.38
C ALA A 10 10.99 7.06 -16.88
N ASP A 11 12.12 7.12 -16.19
CA ASP A 11 12.21 7.51 -14.78
C ASP A 11 11.98 9.01 -14.57
N GLU A 12 12.46 9.87 -15.47
CA GLU A 12 12.21 11.33 -15.45
C GLU A 12 10.74 11.72 -15.69
N ARG A 13 9.90 10.84 -16.27
CA ARG A 13 8.47 11.07 -16.51
C ARG A 13 7.58 10.58 -15.37
N ARG A 14 8.16 9.95 -14.33
CA ARG A 14 7.40 9.37 -13.23
C ARG A 14 7.17 10.39 -12.13
N GLU A 15 5.91 10.67 -11.86
CA GLU A 15 5.49 11.60 -10.81
C GLU A 15 5.77 11.05 -9.39
N PHE A 16 5.89 9.71 -9.23
CA PHE A 16 6.04 9.05 -7.93
C PHE A 16 7.20 8.05 -7.92
N PHE A 17 7.94 8.07 -6.81
CA PHE A 17 8.97 7.08 -6.52
C PHE A 17 8.37 5.68 -6.34
N ARG A 18 9.12 4.64 -6.72
CA ARG A 18 8.71 3.24 -6.63
C ARG A 18 9.65 2.43 -5.75
N ILE A 19 9.10 1.44 -5.06
CA ILE A 19 9.85 0.44 -4.29
C ILE A 19 9.37 -0.96 -4.64
N ASP A 20 10.27 -1.93 -4.53
CA ASP A 20 9.89 -3.33 -4.44
C ASP A 20 9.58 -3.63 -2.98
N ASP A 21 8.41 -4.19 -2.72
CA ASP A 21 7.95 -4.50 -1.37
C ASP A 21 7.13 -5.79 -1.35
N SER A 22 6.95 -6.35 -0.16
CA SER A 22 6.13 -7.53 0.07
C SER A 22 4.90 -7.14 0.89
N ILE A 23 3.75 -7.11 0.24
CA ILE A 23 2.48 -6.71 0.82
C ILE A 23 1.39 -7.73 0.50
N ARG A 24 0.24 -7.66 1.17
CA ARG A 24 -0.91 -8.45 0.76
C ARG A 24 -1.79 -7.62 -0.16
N VAL A 25 -2.20 -8.23 -1.25
CA VAL A 25 -3.06 -7.60 -2.26
C VAL A 25 -4.26 -8.50 -2.51
N ASN A 26 -5.43 -7.89 -2.53
CA ASN A 26 -6.65 -8.48 -3.08
C ASN A 26 -7.18 -7.50 -4.13
N TYR A 27 -7.53 -8.01 -5.28
CA TYR A 27 -8.11 -7.22 -6.36
C TYR A 27 -9.30 -7.95 -6.99
N ARG A 28 -10.17 -7.18 -7.60
CA ARG A 28 -11.25 -7.71 -8.42
C ARG A 28 -11.49 -6.82 -9.63
N VAL A 29 -11.76 -7.42 -10.76
CA VAL A 29 -12.22 -6.69 -11.95
C VAL A 29 -13.64 -6.20 -11.70
N ILE A 30 -13.91 -4.97 -12.07
CA ILE A 30 -15.21 -4.32 -11.90
C ILE A 30 -15.64 -3.62 -13.19
N ASP A 31 -16.94 -3.46 -13.36
CA ASP A 31 -17.47 -2.64 -14.44
C ASP A 31 -17.13 -1.15 -14.20
N ALA A 32 -16.93 -0.39 -15.28
CA ALA A 32 -16.66 1.04 -15.20
C ALA A 32 -17.74 1.82 -14.42
N SER A 33 -18.99 1.37 -14.49
CA SER A 33 -20.12 1.92 -13.74
C SER A 33 -20.09 1.64 -12.24
N SER A 34 -19.26 0.68 -11.82
CA SER A 34 -19.09 0.28 -10.41
C SER A 34 -18.00 1.07 -9.68
N VAL A 35 -17.22 1.87 -10.41
CA VAL A 35 -16.29 2.82 -9.79
C VAL A 35 -17.10 3.91 -9.10
N PRO A 36 -16.96 4.14 -7.78
CA PRO A 36 -17.73 5.14 -7.07
C PRO A 36 -17.37 6.55 -7.53
N VAL A 37 -18.33 7.45 -7.56
CA VAL A 37 -18.09 8.88 -7.81
C VAL A 37 -17.39 9.51 -6.61
N ASP A 38 -17.74 9.06 -5.41
CA ASP A 38 -17.11 9.46 -4.15
C ASP A 38 -16.64 8.20 -3.40
N ILE A 39 -15.32 8.09 -3.24
CA ILE A 39 -14.70 6.97 -2.54
C ILE A 39 -14.91 7.07 -1.02
N ASP A 40 -15.06 8.28 -0.46
CA ASP A 40 -15.20 8.48 0.99
C ASP A 40 -16.56 7.97 1.48
N GLU A 41 -17.63 8.11 0.70
CA GLU A 41 -18.96 7.62 1.05
C GLU A 41 -18.99 6.08 1.12
N ARG A 42 -18.33 5.40 0.18
CA ARG A 42 -18.25 3.94 0.16
C ARG A 42 -17.39 3.37 1.29
N VAL A 43 -16.32 4.05 1.63
CA VAL A 43 -15.33 3.59 2.61
C VAL A 43 -15.74 3.90 4.05
N SER A 44 -16.67 4.84 4.27
CA SER A 44 -17.15 5.18 5.62
C SER A 44 -17.73 3.98 6.38
N ASN A 45 -18.23 2.98 5.65
CA ASN A 45 -18.80 1.75 6.20
C ASN A 45 -17.90 0.52 6.06
N ASP A 46 -16.70 0.66 5.47
CA ASP A 46 -15.79 -0.47 5.27
C ASP A 46 -14.83 -0.59 6.45
N ARG A 47 -14.89 -1.74 7.15
CA ARG A 47 -14.02 -2.08 8.26
C ARG A 47 -12.54 -2.03 7.89
N PHE A 48 -12.21 -2.30 6.63
CA PHE A 48 -10.86 -2.23 6.09
C PHE A 48 -10.23 -0.83 6.24
N SER A 49 -11.04 0.22 6.08
CA SER A 49 -10.58 1.60 6.20
C SER A 49 -10.36 2.08 7.64
N VAL A 50 -10.88 1.36 8.62
CA VAL A 50 -10.73 1.72 10.04
C VAL A 50 -9.26 1.80 10.44
N MET A 51 -8.43 0.85 9.99
CA MET A 51 -6.99 0.86 10.30
C MET A 51 -6.28 2.06 9.71
N THR A 52 -6.57 2.43 8.46
CA THR A 52 -5.97 3.63 7.84
C THR A 52 -6.35 4.89 8.61
N ARG A 53 -7.60 4.99 9.06
CA ARG A 53 -8.09 6.13 9.86
C ARG A 53 -7.42 6.18 11.22
N LEU A 54 -7.28 5.05 11.92
CA LEU A 54 -6.58 4.96 13.20
C LEU A 54 -5.12 5.39 13.07
N GLN A 55 -4.43 4.88 12.07
CA GLN A 55 -3.05 5.25 11.74
C GLN A 55 -2.93 6.76 11.42
N GLY A 56 -3.87 7.31 10.66
CA GLY A 56 -3.90 8.75 10.35
C GLY A 56 -4.04 9.62 11.61
N ILE A 57 -4.87 9.21 12.57
CA ILE A 57 -5.06 9.92 13.85
C ILE A 57 -3.75 9.91 14.66
N SER A 58 -3.14 8.73 14.85
CA SER A 58 -1.88 8.61 15.62
C SER A 58 -0.77 9.46 15.00
N GLN A 59 -0.69 9.52 13.67
CA GLN A 59 0.30 10.33 12.97
C GLN A 59 0.05 11.83 13.08
N HIS A 60 -1.20 12.26 12.97
CA HIS A 60 -1.54 13.68 13.12
C HIS A 60 -1.14 14.19 14.51
N LEU A 61 -1.20 13.33 15.51
CA LEU A 61 -0.86 13.64 16.90
C LEU A 61 0.61 13.38 17.25
N SER A 62 1.45 12.88 16.34
CA SER A 62 2.84 12.50 16.60
C SER A 62 3.68 13.64 17.20
N ALA A 63 3.54 14.86 16.69
CA ALA A 63 4.25 16.02 17.22
C ALA A 63 3.78 16.41 18.64
N ALA A 64 2.49 16.23 18.95
CA ALA A 64 1.97 16.44 20.30
C ALA A 64 2.47 15.36 21.24
N PHE A 65 2.47 14.12 20.80
CA PHE A 65 3.00 12.97 21.52
C PHE A 65 4.48 13.17 21.90
N HIS A 66 5.31 13.59 20.95
CA HIS A 66 6.74 13.84 21.20
C HIS A 66 6.97 14.93 22.26
N ARG A 67 6.13 15.97 22.31
CA ARG A 67 6.19 16.98 23.39
C ARG A 67 5.82 16.40 24.76
N ILE A 68 4.85 15.46 24.82
CA ILE A 68 4.49 14.75 26.06
C ILE A 68 5.63 13.88 26.51
N GLU A 69 6.24 13.10 25.60
CA GLU A 69 7.37 12.22 25.88
C GLU A 69 8.55 12.95 26.49
N GLN A 70 8.83 14.19 26.05
CA GLN A 70 9.88 15.03 26.62
C GLN A 70 9.53 15.60 28.01
N ARG A 71 8.24 15.75 28.34
CA ARG A 71 7.78 16.37 29.60
C ARG A 71 7.45 15.35 30.66
N ASP A 72 6.83 14.25 30.29
CA ASP A 72 6.33 13.20 31.18
C ASP A 72 6.44 11.84 30.50
N PRO A 73 7.59 11.17 30.66
CA PRO A 73 7.83 9.85 30.03
C PRO A 73 6.81 8.78 30.47
N ASP A 74 6.36 8.81 31.73
CA ASP A 74 5.41 7.81 32.25
C ASP A 74 4.05 7.93 31.57
N VAL A 75 3.58 9.16 31.35
CA VAL A 75 2.36 9.44 30.58
C VAL A 75 2.55 9.01 29.12
N ALA A 76 3.71 9.28 28.51
CA ALA A 76 3.99 8.86 27.15
C ALA A 76 3.97 7.33 27.01
N ASP A 77 4.55 6.59 27.94
CA ASP A 77 4.55 5.14 27.93
C ASP A 77 3.14 4.55 28.08
N TYR A 78 2.30 5.16 28.94
CA TYR A 78 0.91 4.77 29.05
C TYR A 78 0.14 5.01 27.75
N LEU A 79 0.35 6.16 27.08
CA LEU A 79 -0.27 6.48 25.80
C LEU A 79 0.20 5.54 24.69
N LYS A 80 1.49 5.16 24.63
CA LYS A 80 2.02 4.13 23.72
C LYS A 80 1.30 2.80 23.91
N ALA A 81 1.14 2.38 25.15
CA ALA A 81 0.43 1.14 25.47
C ALA A 81 -1.07 1.20 25.07
N LEU A 82 -1.70 2.36 25.14
CA LEU A 82 -3.07 2.55 24.65
C LEU A 82 -3.12 2.48 23.13
N ASP A 83 -2.21 3.14 22.43
CA ASP A 83 -2.10 3.08 20.95
C ASP A 83 -1.88 1.64 20.49
N GLU A 84 -1.03 0.88 21.17
CA GLU A 84 -0.80 -0.54 20.88
C GLU A 84 -2.06 -1.38 21.06
N LYS A 85 -2.81 -1.18 22.15
CA LYS A 85 -4.11 -1.87 22.36
C LYS A 85 -5.13 -1.54 21.27
N ILE A 86 -5.21 -0.27 20.85
CA ILE A 86 -6.08 0.16 19.76
C ILE A 86 -5.66 -0.50 18.44
N ASN A 87 -4.36 -0.57 18.16
CA ASN A 87 -3.83 -1.24 16.99
C ASN A 87 -4.13 -2.73 16.97
N LEU A 88 -4.01 -3.43 18.11
CA LEU A 88 -4.38 -4.83 18.25
C LEU A 88 -5.89 -5.07 18.01
N LEU A 89 -6.75 -4.19 18.51
CA LEU A 89 -8.18 -4.24 18.21
C LEU A 89 -8.45 -4.00 16.73
N GLY A 90 -7.80 -3.00 16.12
CA GLY A 90 -7.91 -2.75 14.69
C GLY A 90 -7.49 -3.94 13.84
N GLN A 91 -6.40 -4.63 14.21
CA GLN A 91 -5.97 -5.86 13.55
C GLN A 91 -7.01 -6.98 13.68
N SER A 92 -7.70 -7.08 14.82
CA SER A 92 -8.76 -8.09 14.99
C SER A 92 -9.97 -7.84 14.09
N PHE A 93 -10.29 -6.57 13.78
CA PHE A 93 -11.31 -6.25 12.77
C PHE A 93 -10.90 -6.66 11.35
N LEU A 94 -9.61 -6.49 11.02
CA LEU A 94 -9.08 -6.97 9.74
C LEU A 94 -9.08 -8.49 9.65
N ALA A 95 -8.93 -9.21 10.78
CA ALA A 95 -8.95 -10.67 10.79
C ALA A 95 -10.28 -11.27 10.28
N GLU A 96 -11.36 -10.49 10.27
CA GLU A 96 -12.63 -10.87 9.65
C GLU A 96 -12.61 -10.74 8.12
N GLU A 97 -11.68 -9.96 7.54
CA GLU A 97 -11.41 -9.87 6.10
C GLU A 97 -10.57 -11.08 5.62
N LYS A 98 -11.19 -12.26 5.65
CA LYS A 98 -10.54 -13.54 5.32
C LYS A 98 -9.90 -13.54 3.92
N GLU A 99 -10.50 -12.82 2.97
CA GLU A 99 -10.02 -12.72 1.59
C GLU A 99 -8.63 -12.05 1.51
N LEU A 100 -8.35 -11.06 2.35
CA LEU A 100 -7.08 -10.33 2.31
C LEU A 100 -6.03 -10.94 3.26
N LEU A 101 -6.45 -11.32 4.48
CA LEU A 101 -5.54 -11.91 5.46
C LEU A 101 -5.17 -13.36 5.14
N GLY A 102 -6.06 -14.08 4.44
CA GLY A 102 -5.81 -15.43 3.95
C GLY A 102 -4.83 -15.49 2.77
N GLN A 103 -4.61 -14.37 2.08
CA GLN A 103 -3.63 -14.31 0.99
C GLN A 103 -2.20 -14.24 1.54
N PRO A 104 -1.26 -14.95 0.94
CA PRO A 104 0.15 -14.75 1.22
C PRO A 104 0.55 -13.32 0.82
N SER A 105 1.60 -12.78 1.45
CA SER A 105 2.22 -11.57 0.93
C SER A 105 2.90 -11.88 -0.40
N GLN A 106 2.74 -10.98 -1.35
CA GLN A 106 3.35 -11.09 -2.67
C GLN A 106 4.28 -9.93 -2.95
N SER A 107 5.27 -10.16 -3.78
CA SER A 107 6.18 -9.13 -4.26
C SER A 107 5.45 -8.19 -5.21
N VAL A 108 5.57 -6.90 -4.98
CA VAL A 108 4.97 -5.85 -5.81
C VAL A 108 5.96 -4.73 -6.03
N ASN A 109 5.87 -4.06 -7.17
CA ASN A 109 6.52 -2.77 -7.39
C ASN A 109 5.51 -1.65 -7.14
N LEU A 110 5.63 -0.95 -6.02
CA LEU A 110 4.61 -0.05 -5.46
C LEU A 110 5.03 1.41 -5.54
N SER A 111 4.08 2.28 -5.91
CA SER A 111 4.19 3.74 -5.83
C SER A 111 2.89 4.36 -5.34
N ALA A 112 2.90 5.66 -5.04
CA ALA A 112 1.69 6.39 -4.65
C ALA A 112 0.66 6.54 -5.79
N GLY A 113 1.04 6.30 -7.04
CA GLY A 113 0.17 6.40 -8.21
C GLY A 113 -0.21 5.05 -8.83
N GLY A 114 0.29 3.92 -8.31
CA GLY A 114 -0.02 2.62 -8.88
C GLY A 114 0.91 1.51 -8.42
N LEU A 115 0.66 0.32 -8.92
CA LEU A 115 1.45 -0.86 -8.61
C LEU A 115 1.69 -1.75 -9.85
N ALA A 116 2.74 -2.56 -9.77
CA ALA A 116 2.93 -3.68 -10.67
C ALA A 116 3.08 -4.96 -9.85
N MET A 117 2.48 -6.04 -10.31
CA MET A 117 2.47 -7.34 -9.62
C MET A 117 2.22 -8.48 -10.60
N ASP A 118 2.51 -9.68 -10.15
CA ASP A 118 2.21 -10.90 -10.88
C ASP A 118 0.83 -11.42 -10.50
N VAL A 119 0.07 -11.91 -11.48
CA VAL A 119 -1.31 -12.39 -11.29
C VAL A 119 -1.54 -13.72 -12.00
N ALA A 120 -2.48 -14.51 -11.44
CA ALA A 120 -2.87 -15.80 -12.02
C ALA A 120 -3.84 -15.64 -13.18
N GLU A 121 -4.70 -14.63 -13.14
CA GLU A 121 -5.74 -14.39 -14.12
C GLU A 121 -5.25 -13.47 -15.22
N GLN A 122 -5.63 -13.76 -16.47
CA GLN A 122 -5.35 -12.87 -17.60
C GLN A 122 -6.29 -11.66 -17.52
N LEU A 123 -5.72 -10.50 -17.21
CA LEU A 123 -6.41 -9.22 -17.29
C LEU A 123 -6.21 -8.61 -18.69
N ALA A 124 -7.08 -7.67 -19.06
CA ALA A 124 -6.92 -6.90 -20.28
C ALA A 124 -6.52 -5.45 -19.96
N THR A 125 -5.72 -4.84 -20.85
CA THR A 125 -5.44 -3.40 -20.78
C THR A 125 -6.76 -2.63 -20.90
N GLY A 126 -7.01 -1.71 -19.98
CA GLY A 126 -8.25 -0.96 -19.85
C GLY A 126 -9.22 -1.52 -18.80
N ASP A 127 -8.99 -2.73 -18.29
CA ASP A 127 -9.80 -3.29 -17.22
C ASP A 127 -9.77 -2.38 -15.99
N ARG A 128 -10.92 -2.19 -15.38
CA ARG A 128 -11.09 -1.47 -14.11
C ARG A 128 -11.02 -2.45 -12.96
N VAL A 129 -10.23 -2.11 -11.96
CA VAL A 129 -10.02 -2.96 -10.79
C VAL A 129 -10.24 -2.19 -9.49
N GLU A 130 -10.92 -2.84 -8.56
CA GLU A 130 -10.91 -2.45 -7.14
C GLU A 130 -9.76 -3.18 -6.47
N ILE A 131 -8.93 -2.47 -5.73
CA ILE A 131 -7.71 -3.01 -5.13
C ILE A 131 -7.70 -2.70 -3.65
N LYS A 132 -7.53 -3.72 -2.83
CA LYS A 132 -7.29 -3.64 -1.39
C LYS A 132 -5.85 -4.02 -1.12
N LEU A 133 -5.07 -3.11 -0.54
CA LEU A 133 -3.68 -3.33 -0.15
C LEU A 133 -3.58 -3.36 1.37
N LEU A 134 -2.85 -4.33 1.91
CA LEU A 134 -2.47 -4.35 3.32
C LEU A 134 -0.96 -4.16 3.43
N LEU A 135 -0.56 -2.98 3.87
CA LEU A 135 0.83 -2.58 4.01
C LEU A 135 1.42 -3.17 5.29
N LEU A 136 2.51 -3.92 5.16
CA LEU A 136 3.19 -4.57 6.29
C LEU A 136 4.45 -3.78 6.69
N PRO A 137 4.86 -3.81 7.96
CA PRO A 137 4.24 -4.47 9.11
C PRO A 137 3.15 -3.62 9.81
N SER A 138 2.79 -2.44 9.30
CA SER A 138 1.87 -1.51 9.97
C SER A 138 0.40 -1.97 9.94
N TYR A 139 0.07 -2.99 9.14
CA TYR A 139 -1.31 -3.43 8.89
C TYR A 139 -2.22 -2.29 8.42
N THR A 140 -1.66 -1.33 7.68
CA THR A 140 -2.41 -0.22 7.11
C THR A 140 -3.16 -0.70 5.87
N GLY A 141 -4.48 -0.60 5.89
CA GLY A 141 -5.33 -0.92 4.76
C GLY A 141 -5.45 0.27 3.80
N VAL A 142 -5.30 0.04 2.50
CA VAL A 142 -5.49 1.04 1.45
C VAL A 142 -6.48 0.51 0.44
N LEU A 143 -7.52 1.28 0.15
CA LEU A 143 -8.48 1.00 -0.93
C LEU A 143 -8.22 1.96 -2.08
N ALA A 144 -8.03 1.40 -3.27
CA ALA A 144 -7.88 2.15 -4.51
C ALA A 144 -8.72 1.52 -5.63
N TYR A 145 -9.08 2.35 -6.59
CA TYR A 145 -9.58 1.92 -7.89
C TYR A 145 -8.53 2.25 -8.93
N GLY A 146 -8.32 1.35 -9.87
CA GLY A 146 -7.28 1.50 -10.87
C GLY A 146 -7.70 1.00 -12.24
N GLU A 147 -6.85 1.27 -13.19
CA GLU A 147 -6.93 0.79 -14.56
C GLU A 147 -5.68 0.00 -14.90
N VAL A 148 -5.86 -1.17 -15.49
CA VAL A 148 -4.77 -1.97 -16.04
C VAL A 148 -4.19 -1.26 -17.26
N VAL A 149 -2.94 -0.82 -17.17
CA VAL A 149 -2.27 -0.07 -18.25
C VAL A 149 -1.33 -0.91 -19.09
N ALA A 150 -0.92 -2.07 -18.57
CA ALA A 150 -0.16 -3.04 -19.32
C ALA A 150 -0.29 -4.44 -18.72
N VAL A 151 -0.21 -5.43 -19.58
CA VAL A 151 -0.17 -6.85 -19.25
C VAL A 151 0.95 -7.46 -20.08
N ASP A 152 1.91 -8.06 -19.43
CA ASP A 152 3.05 -8.74 -20.04
C ASP A 152 3.07 -10.20 -19.56
N ASP A 153 3.60 -11.12 -20.36
CA ASP A 153 3.88 -12.47 -19.88
C ASP A 153 4.98 -12.41 -18.81
N ASN A 154 4.78 -13.11 -17.70
CA ASN A 154 5.80 -13.19 -16.67
C ASN A 154 6.96 -14.07 -17.16
N PRO A 155 8.18 -13.53 -17.36
CA PRO A 155 9.32 -14.29 -17.88
C PRO A 155 9.83 -15.37 -16.92
N GLN A 156 9.46 -15.29 -15.64
CA GLN A 156 9.76 -16.26 -14.60
C GLN A 156 8.47 -16.54 -13.81
N PRO A 157 7.50 -17.25 -14.41
CA PRO A 157 6.25 -17.53 -13.73
C PRO A 157 6.57 -18.37 -12.50
N ASP A 158 6.50 -17.73 -11.34
CA ASP A 158 6.47 -18.43 -10.08
C ASP A 158 5.13 -19.17 -9.99
N ASP A 159 5.09 -20.28 -9.29
CA ASP A 159 3.99 -21.24 -9.27
C ASP A 159 2.59 -20.62 -9.30
N GLY A 160 2.04 -20.42 -10.50
CA GLY A 160 0.67 -20.00 -10.71
C GLY A 160 0.41 -18.53 -11.06
N TYR A 161 1.46 -17.72 -11.31
CA TYR A 161 1.33 -16.30 -11.70
C TYR A 161 1.95 -16.00 -13.08
N PRO A 162 1.29 -16.43 -14.17
CA PRO A 162 1.87 -16.33 -15.54
C PRO A 162 1.88 -14.91 -16.12
N TYR A 163 1.18 -13.95 -15.52
CA TYR A 163 1.04 -12.60 -16.07
C TYR A 163 1.62 -11.55 -15.11
N HIS A 164 2.34 -10.57 -15.69
CA HIS A 164 2.79 -9.38 -15.00
C HIS A 164 1.93 -8.20 -15.40
N VAL A 165 1.24 -7.58 -14.44
CA VAL A 165 0.31 -6.48 -14.69
C VAL A 165 0.80 -5.18 -14.09
N ARG A 166 0.53 -4.07 -14.79
CA ARG A 166 0.76 -2.70 -14.30
C ARG A 166 -0.57 -2.00 -14.20
N ILE A 167 -0.84 -1.44 -13.02
CA ILE A 167 -2.10 -0.80 -12.69
C ILE A 167 -1.82 0.62 -12.22
N ASN A 168 -2.46 1.60 -12.83
CA ASN A 168 -2.48 2.98 -12.35
C ASN A 168 -3.72 3.21 -11.48
N PHE A 169 -3.54 3.84 -10.33
CA PHE A 169 -4.65 4.27 -9.50
C PHE A 169 -5.37 5.44 -10.15
N THR A 170 -6.67 5.28 -10.39
CA THR A 170 -7.54 6.31 -10.98
C THR A 170 -8.35 7.02 -9.92
N LEU A 171 -8.59 6.35 -8.78
CA LEU A 171 -9.30 6.91 -7.65
C LEU A 171 -8.75 6.31 -6.35
N ILE A 172 -8.24 7.16 -5.48
CA ILE A 172 -7.72 6.83 -4.15
C ILE A 172 -7.99 8.01 -3.22
N ARG A 173 -8.30 7.75 -1.94
CA ARG A 173 -8.46 8.83 -0.96
C ARG A 173 -7.12 9.48 -0.64
N ASN A 174 -7.14 10.77 -0.35
CA ASN A 174 -5.94 11.48 0.08
C ASN A 174 -5.27 10.83 1.29
N ILE A 175 -6.06 10.37 2.28
CA ILE A 175 -5.52 9.69 3.48
C ILE A 175 -4.83 8.37 3.15
N ASP A 176 -5.34 7.62 2.17
CA ASP A 176 -4.74 6.36 1.71
C ASP A 176 -3.48 6.62 0.88
N GLN A 177 -3.51 7.63 0.02
CA GLN A 177 -2.33 8.04 -0.76
C GLN A 177 -1.21 8.54 0.14
N ASP A 178 -1.53 9.34 1.16
CA ASP A 178 -0.58 9.76 2.18
C ASP A 178 0.00 8.57 2.97
N ALA A 179 -0.82 7.57 3.28
CA ALA A 179 -0.37 6.35 3.93
C ALA A 179 0.61 5.56 3.05
N LEU A 180 0.33 5.45 1.75
CA LEU A 180 1.24 4.85 0.76
C LEU A 180 2.58 5.61 0.68
N ILE A 181 2.55 6.92 0.55
CA ILE A 181 3.76 7.76 0.47
C ILE A 181 4.63 7.53 1.71
N ARG A 182 4.04 7.58 2.89
CA ARG A 182 4.77 7.36 4.15
C ARG A 182 5.36 5.94 4.24
N HIS A 183 4.59 4.95 3.82
CA HIS A 183 5.06 3.57 3.80
C HIS A 183 6.26 3.43 2.86
N ILE A 184 6.19 3.95 1.65
CA ILE A 184 7.25 3.92 0.65
C ILE A 184 8.53 4.60 1.18
N LEU A 185 8.41 5.79 1.76
CA LEU A 185 9.55 6.53 2.33
C LEU A 185 10.21 5.77 3.48
N ARG A 186 9.42 5.16 4.37
CA ARG A 186 9.94 4.33 5.46
C ARG A 186 10.70 3.11 4.92
N ARG A 187 10.10 2.35 4.00
CA ARG A 187 10.72 1.16 3.41
C ARG A 187 12.00 1.50 2.66
N GLN A 188 12.01 2.61 1.93
CA GLN A 188 13.21 3.12 1.28
C GLN A 188 14.32 3.42 2.29
N GLY A 189 13.97 4.08 3.41
CA GLY A 189 14.93 4.38 4.48
C GLY A 189 15.51 3.10 5.10
N GLU A 190 14.69 2.07 5.31
CA GLU A 190 15.11 0.76 5.82
C GLU A 190 16.07 0.06 4.83
N MET A 191 15.72 0.01 3.54
CA MET A 191 16.57 -0.58 2.49
C MET A 191 17.93 0.12 2.37
N LEU A 192 17.95 1.45 2.49
CA LEU A 192 19.20 2.22 2.45
C LEU A 192 20.09 1.96 3.66
N ARG A 193 19.53 1.74 4.85
CA ARG A 193 20.28 1.36 6.05
C ARG A 193 20.89 -0.04 5.90
N GLN A 194 20.09 -1.03 5.50
CA GLN A 194 20.56 -2.41 5.27
C GLN A 194 21.71 -2.46 4.27
N ARG A 195 21.59 -1.74 3.14
CA ARG A 195 22.69 -1.67 2.15
C ARG A 195 23.98 -1.01 2.65
N ARG A 196 23.90 -0.15 3.66
CA ARG A 196 25.08 0.44 4.31
C ARG A 196 25.75 -0.55 5.25
N GLU A 197 24.95 -1.26 6.05
CA GLU A 197 25.40 -2.29 6.98
C GLU A 197 26.06 -3.48 6.26
N GLU A 198 25.57 -3.85 5.07
CA GLU A 198 26.16 -4.91 4.25
C GLU A 198 27.49 -4.50 3.58
N ARG A 199 27.86 -3.23 3.58
CA ARG A 199 29.10 -2.70 2.98
C ARG A 199 30.20 -2.41 4.00
N GLU A 200 29.89 -2.48 5.30
CA GLU A 200 30.83 -2.33 6.40
C GLU A 200 31.35 -3.70 6.90
#